data_982b71f5db5a150674c9570992075ae7
#
_entry.id   982b71f5db5a150674c9570992075ae7
#
_cell.length_a   1.000
_cell.length_b   1.000
_cell.length_c   1.000
_cell.angle_alpha   90.00
_cell.angle_beta   90.00
_cell.angle_gamma   90.00
#
_symmetry.space_group_name_H-M   'P 1'
#
loop_
_entity.id
_entity.type
_entity.pdbx_description
1 polymer ?
#
loop_
_entity_poly.entity_id
_entity_poly.type
_entity_poly.pdbx_seq_one_letter_code
_entity_poly.pdbx_strand_id
1 'polypeptide(L)'
;MSTSQEKIAVITGATGGIGFQVARRLGKDGYTVILNGIEDEAGAQRVAELTAEGITAEYYGFDVTKDEAVTSNITAIGNKYGKIDVLVNNAGGLGGRSRFEEMTTEFYRFVMALNL
;
A
#
# COMPACT_ATOMS: atom_id res chain seq x y z
N MET A 1 21.23 10.60 -4.88
CA MET A 1 19.89 11.11 -4.59
C MET A 1 19.31 10.49 -3.36
N SER A 2 18.65 11.27 -2.57
CA SER A 2 18.11 10.78 -1.31
C SER A 2 16.77 10.10 -1.52
N THR A 3 16.62 8.89 -0.97
CA THR A 3 15.34 8.19 -0.97
C THR A 3 14.31 8.89 -0.09
N SER A 4 14.76 9.83 0.76
CA SER A 4 13.84 10.56 1.63
C SER A 4 12.84 11.41 0.86
N GLN A 5 13.12 11.67 -0.42
CA GLN A 5 12.20 12.44 -1.25
C GLN A 5 11.18 11.58 -1.98
N GLU A 6 11.38 10.28 -1.96
CA GLU A 6 10.44 9.36 -2.55
C GLU A 6 9.19 9.30 -1.68
N LYS A 7 8.03 9.35 -2.31
CA LYS A 7 6.75 9.27 -1.58
C LYS A 7 6.14 7.90 -1.80
N ILE A 8 5.79 7.24 -0.72
CA ILE A 8 5.30 5.86 -0.74
C ILE A 8 3.84 5.82 -0.34
N ALA A 9 3.01 5.28 -1.20
CA ALA A 9 1.58 5.10 -0.92
C ALA A 9 1.24 3.62 -0.97
N VAL A 10 0.56 3.13 0.07
CA VAL A 10 0.07 1.76 0.12
C VAL A 10 -1.44 1.81 -0.03
N ILE A 11 -1.98 1.05 -0.97
CA ILE A 11 -3.42 1.00 -1.23
C ILE A 11 -3.88 -0.44 -1.12
N THR A 12 -4.75 -0.72 -0.16
CA THR A 12 -5.31 -2.06 0.00
C THR A 12 -6.46 -2.24 -0.96
N GLY A 13 -6.68 -3.50 -1.38
CA GLY A 13 -7.75 -3.81 -2.33
C GLY A 13 -7.58 -3.08 -3.65
N ALA A 14 -6.36 -3.03 -4.17
CA ALA A 14 -6.02 -2.16 -5.29
C ALA A 14 -5.94 -2.87 -6.65
N THR A 15 -6.38 -4.12 -6.74
CA THR A 15 -6.31 -4.85 -8.02
C THR A 15 -7.48 -4.54 -8.94
N GLY A 16 -8.44 -3.76 -8.50
CA GLY A 16 -9.58 -3.37 -9.33
C GLY A 16 -10.39 -2.27 -8.67
N GLY A 17 -11.41 -1.79 -9.38
CA GLY A 17 -12.35 -0.83 -8.86
C GLY A 17 -11.71 0.48 -8.43
N ILE A 18 -12.24 1.03 -7.35
CA ILE A 18 -11.81 2.33 -6.85
C ILE A 18 -10.36 2.30 -6.39
N GLY A 19 -9.95 1.21 -5.72
CA GLY A 19 -8.58 1.10 -5.22
C GLY A 19 -7.54 1.22 -6.32
N PHE A 20 -7.76 0.57 -7.45
CA PHE A 20 -6.82 0.68 -8.56
C PHE A 20 -6.78 2.09 -9.13
N GLN A 21 -7.92 2.75 -9.24
CA GLN A 21 -7.96 4.12 -9.75
C GLN A 21 -7.24 5.09 -8.80
N VAL A 22 -7.37 4.88 -7.50
CA VAL A 22 -6.64 5.68 -6.52
C VAL A 22 -5.14 5.48 -6.68
N ALA A 23 -4.72 4.22 -6.84
CA ALA A 23 -3.30 3.92 -7.03
C ALA A 23 -2.76 4.59 -8.29
N ARG A 24 -3.50 4.52 -9.38
CA ARG A 24 -3.09 5.15 -10.63
C ARG A 24 -2.95 6.66 -10.46
N ARG A 25 -3.91 7.30 -9.80
CA ARG A 25 -3.87 8.74 -9.60
C ARG A 25 -2.68 9.15 -8.74
N LEU A 26 -2.46 8.45 -7.65
CA LEU A 26 -1.30 8.73 -6.80
C LEU A 26 0.01 8.52 -7.55
N GLY A 27 0.06 7.46 -8.37
CA GLY A 27 1.24 7.20 -9.18
C GLY A 27 1.52 8.32 -10.16
N LYS A 28 0.48 8.87 -10.77
CA LYS A 28 0.64 9.99 -11.71
C LYS A 28 1.08 11.26 -11.00
N ASP A 29 0.80 11.35 -9.72
CA ASP A 29 1.24 12.49 -8.90
C ASP A 29 2.64 12.27 -8.34
N GLY A 30 3.31 11.20 -8.72
CA GLY A 30 4.71 10.98 -8.35
C GLY A 30 4.95 10.00 -7.21
N TYR A 31 3.90 9.38 -6.70
CA TYR A 31 4.08 8.39 -5.64
C TYR A 31 4.55 7.07 -6.21
N THR A 32 5.39 6.37 -5.43
CA THR A 32 5.59 4.95 -5.63
C THR A 32 4.39 4.27 -4.99
N VAL A 33 3.67 3.47 -5.75
CA VAL A 33 2.43 2.88 -5.26
C VAL A 33 2.61 1.40 -4.99
N ILE A 34 2.19 1.00 -3.80
CA ILE A 34 2.25 -0.38 -3.35
C ILE A 34 0.80 -0.88 -3.35
N LEU A 35 0.52 -1.80 -4.24
CA LEU A 35 -0.82 -2.35 -4.39
C LEU A 35 -0.96 -3.61 -3.55
N ASN A 36 -2.04 -3.71 -2.83
CA ASN A 36 -2.39 -4.94 -2.13
C ASN A 36 -3.62 -5.57 -2.77
N GLY A 37 -3.67 -6.86 -2.76
CA GLY A 37 -4.81 -7.64 -3.22
C GLY A 37 -4.67 -9.07 -2.72
N ILE A 38 -5.59 -9.92 -3.13
CA ILE A 38 -5.59 -11.33 -2.74
C ILE A 38 -5.14 -12.21 -3.91
N GLU A 39 -5.43 -11.78 -5.14
CA GLU A 39 -5.10 -12.57 -6.32
C GLU A 39 -3.80 -12.07 -6.93
N ASP A 40 -2.76 -12.87 -6.78
CA ASP A 40 -1.42 -12.49 -7.21
C ASP A 40 -1.33 -12.22 -8.71
N GLU A 41 -2.08 -12.98 -9.50
CA GLU A 41 -2.06 -12.80 -10.95
C GLU A 41 -2.64 -11.44 -11.34
N ALA A 42 -3.76 -11.07 -10.72
CA ALA A 42 -4.35 -9.76 -10.95
C ALA A 42 -3.40 -8.64 -10.50
N GLY A 43 -2.72 -8.86 -9.38
CA GLY A 43 -1.75 -7.90 -8.89
C GLY A 43 -0.61 -7.67 -9.86
N ALA A 44 -0.07 -8.76 -10.42
CA ALA A 44 1.01 -8.66 -11.39
C ALA A 44 0.56 -7.90 -12.64
N GLN A 45 -0.66 -8.15 -13.12
CA GLN A 45 -1.19 -7.46 -14.27
C GLN A 45 -1.33 -5.96 -14.02
N ARG A 46 -1.81 -5.58 -12.84
CA ARG A 46 -1.99 -4.18 -12.52
C ARG A 46 -0.66 -3.45 -12.39
N VAL A 47 0.34 -4.10 -11.81
CA VAL A 47 1.68 -3.53 -11.74
C VAL A 47 2.21 -3.29 -13.14
N ALA A 48 2.02 -4.26 -14.05
CA ALA A 48 2.47 -4.12 -15.43
C ALA A 48 1.79 -2.94 -16.13
N GLU A 49 0.47 -2.77 -15.91
CA GLU A 49 -0.25 -1.65 -16.50
C GLU A 49 0.29 -0.31 -16.01
N LEU A 50 0.50 -0.19 -14.71
CA LEU A 50 1.01 1.06 -14.14
C LEU A 50 2.43 1.34 -14.59
N THR A 51 3.26 0.30 -14.65
CA THR A 51 4.64 0.45 -15.10
C THR A 51 4.67 0.94 -16.54
N ALA A 52 3.75 0.44 -17.38
CA ALA A 52 3.66 0.90 -18.76
C ALA A 52 3.27 2.37 -18.86
N GLU A 53 2.65 2.92 -17.82
CA GLU A 53 2.30 4.34 -17.77
C GLU A 53 3.38 5.18 -17.10
N GLY A 54 4.54 4.59 -16.81
CA GLY A 54 5.63 5.31 -16.19
C GLY A 54 5.53 5.42 -14.67
N ILE A 55 4.66 4.65 -14.06
CA ILE A 55 4.44 4.68 -12.61
C ILE A 55 5.26 3.57 -11.95
N THR A 56 5.94 3.90 -10.86
CA THR A 56 6.66 2.91 -10.07
C THR A 56 5.64 2.22 -9.16
N ALA A 57 5.47 0.92 -9.35
CA ALA A 57 4.47 0.16 -8.63
C ALA A 57 5.01 -1.20 -8.20
N GLU A 58 4.50 -1.70 -7.08
CA GLU A 58 4.83 -3.01 -6.57
C GLU A 58 3.58 -3.63 -5.97
N TYR A 59 3.51 -4.96 -5.94
CA TYR A 59 2.36 -5.68 -5.42
C TYR A 59 2.74 -6.50 -4.20
N TYR A 60 1.92 -6.42 -3.15
CA TYR A 60 2.05 -7.26 -1.97
C TYR A 60 0.71 -7.96 -1.74
N GLY A 61 0.70 -9.28 -1.92
CA GLY A 61 -0.51 -10.07 -1.75
C GLY A 61 -0.68 -10.50 -0.31
N PHE A 62 -1.74 -10.05 0.32
CA PHE A 62 -2.10 -10.51 1.65
C PHE A 62 -3.56 -10.19 1.94
N ASP A 63 -4.13 -10.98 2.84
CA ASP A 63 -5.52 -10.83 3.26
C ASP A 63 -5.57 -9.86 4.45
N VAL A 64 -6.23 -8.73 4.26
CA VAL A 64 -6.31 -7.70 5.30
C VAL A 64 -7.13 -8.11 6.52
N THR A 65 -7.82 -9.25 6.44
CA THR A 65 -8.54 -9.77 7.59
C THR A 65 -7.64 -10.62 8.50
N LYS A 66 -6.40 -10.84 8.11
CA LYS A 66 -5.44 -11.64 8.87
C LYS A 66 -4.42 -10.73 9.52
N ASP A 67 -4.46 -10.61 10.84
CA ASP A 67 -3.58 -9.73 11.60
C ASP A 67 -2.11 -9.93 11.30
N GLU A 68 -1.68 -11.18 11.32
CA GLU A 68 -0.27 -11.48 11.10
C GLU A 68 0.17 -11.11 9.70
N ALA A 69 -0.69 -11.35 8.72
CA ALA A 69 -0.37 -11.01 7.33
C ALA A 69 -0.26 -9.50 7.15
N VAL A 70 -1.16 -8.75 7.75
CA VAL A 70 -1.13 -7.28 7.69
C VAL A 70 0.17 -6.78 8.32
N THR A 71 0.44 -7.20 9.55
CA THR A 71 1.63 -6.74 10.27
C THR A 71 2.91 -7.09 9.53
N SER A 72 3.01 -8.32 9.06
CA SER A 72 4.20 -8.80 8.37
C SER A 72 4.46 -8.03 7.08
N ASN A 73 3.43 -7.84 6.28
CA ASN A 73 3.58 -7.19 4.99
C ASN A 73 3.81 -5.68 5.12
N ILE A 74 3.09 -5.04 6.01
CA ILE A 74 3.26 -3.60 6.21
C ILE A 74 4.64 -3.31 6.79
N THR A 75 5.12 -4.17 7.70
CA THR A 75 6.45 -4.03 8.24
C THR A 75 7.51 -4.20 7.14
N ALA A 76 7.31 -5.18 6.26
CA ALA A 76 8.24 -5.41 5.15
C ALA A 76 8.29 -4.20 4.23
N ILE A 77 7.15 -3.61 3.93
CA ILE A 77 7.08 -2.40 3.09
C ILE A 77 7.81 -1.24 3.78
N GLY A 78 7.51 -1.05 5.05
CA GLY A 78 8.16 0.02 5.82
C GLY A 78 9.67 -0.14 5.87
N ASN A 79 10.14 -1.37 6.03
CA ASN A 79 11.58 -1.64 6.07
C ASN A 79 12.23 -1.41 4.71
N LYS A 80 11.56 -1.81 3.64
CA LYS A 80 12.12 -1.67 2.30
C LYS A 80 12.24 -0.20 1.88
N TYR A 81 11.23 0.59 2.16
CA TYR A 81 11.17 1.97 1.69
C TYR A 81 11.57 2.99 2.76
N GLY A 82 11.68 2.56 4.00
CA GLY A 82 12.03 3.44 5.10
C GLY A 82 10.89 4.27 5.65
N LYS A 83 9.75 4.27 4.96
CA LYS A 83 8.60 5.06 5.37
C LYS A 83 7.36 4.64 4.58
N ILE A 84 6.22 5.06 5.05
CA ILE A 84 4.96 4.99 4.30
C ILE A 84 4.31 6.36 4.48
N ASP A 85 4.15 7.10 3.39
CA ASP A 85 3.60 8.45 3.45
C ASP A 85 2.07 8.47 3.46
N VAL A 86 1.45 7.52 2.75
CA VAL A 86 0.00 7.44 2.62
C VAL A 86 -0.43 5.98 2.73
N LEU A 87 -1.44 5.75 3.51
CA LEU A 87 -2.06 4.43 3.61
C LEU A 87 -3.54 4.59 3.28
N VAL A 88 -3.97 4.01 2.16
CA VAL A 88 -5.37 4.04 1.74
C VAL A 88 -5.97 2.68 2.05
N ASN A 89 -6.83 2.63 3.06
CA ASN A 89 -7.47 1.40 3.47
C ASN A 89 -8.78 1.24 2.70
N ASN A 90 -8.67 0.67 1.50
CA ASN A 90 -9.81 0.47 0.60
C ASN A 90 -10.35 -0.95 0.63
N ALA A 91 -9.57 -1.91 1.10
CA ALA A 91 -9.96 -3.31 1.05
C ALA A 91 -11.02 -3.64 2.10
N GLY A 92 -11.98 -4.36 1.66
CA GLY A 92 -12.91 -5.10 2.49
C GLY A 92 -13.59 -4.35 3.60
N GLY A 93 -14.48 -4.08 4.00
CA GLY A 93 -15.37 -3.55 4.96
C GLY A 93 -14.75 -3.25 6.32
N LEU A 94 -15.58 -3.28 7.31
CA LEU A 94 -15.21 -2.89 8.66
C LEU A 94 -14.10 -3.76 9.27
N GLY A 95 -14.07 -5.04 8.90
CA GLY A 95 -13.05 -5.94 9.44
C GLY A 95 -11.64 -5.52 9.09
N GLY A 96 -11.38 -5.25 7.80
CA GLY A 96 -10.08 -4.81 7.36
C GLY A 96 -9.69 -3.48 7.97
N ARG A 97 -10.66 -2.60 8.09
CA ARG A 97 -10.43 -1.30 8.68
C ARG A 97 -10.01 -1.42 10.15
N SER A 98 -10.71 -2.28 10.89
CA SER A 98 -10.36 -2.52 12.28
C SER A 98 -8.97 -3.08 12.43
N ARG A 99 -8.56 -3.96 11.53
CA ARG A 99 -7.21 -4.53 11.59
C ARG A 99 -6.14 -3.45 11.50
N PHE A 100 -6.30 -2.51 10.59
CA PHE A 100 -5.34 -1.43 10.49
C PHE A 100 -5.36 -0.52 11.71
N GLU A 101 -6.53 -0.29 12.28
CA GLU A 101 -6.66 0.53 13.49
C GLU A 101 -6.04 -0.14 14.71
N GLU A 102 -5.98 -1.47 14.71
CA GLU A 102 -5.42 -2.23 15.81
C GLU A 102 -3.94 -2.52 15.66
N MET A 103 -3.28 -1.98 14.65
CA MET A 103 -1.85 -2.15 14.47
C MET A 103 -1.09 -1.65 15.69
N THR A 104 0.10 -2.19 15.90
CA THR A 104 0.90 -1.83 17.06
C THR A 104 1.08 -0.31 17.13
N THR A 105 1.09 0.20 18.35
CA THR A 105 1.27 1.62 18.58
C THR A 105 2.52 2.14 17.89
N GLU A 106 3.59 1.37 17.90
CA GLU A 106 4.84 1.77 17.27
C GLU A 106 4.70 1.95 15.77
N PHE A 107 4.06 1.00 15.11
CA PHE A 107 3.88 1.10 13.66
C PHE A 107 2.93 2.23 13.31
N TYR A 108 1.83 2.34 14.03
CA TYR A 108 0.86 3.40 13.79
C TYR A 108 1.51 4.76 13.93
N ARG A 109 2.31 4.93 14.97
CA ARG A 109 3.03 6.18 15.19
C ARG A 109 3.99 6.49 14.05
N PHE A 110 4.66 5.46 13.53
CA PHE A 110 5.56 5.61 12.40
C PHE A 110 4.82 6.16 11.18
N VAL A 111 3.69 5.55 10.83
CA VAL A 111 2.90 5.99 9.68
C VAL A 111 2.37 7.41 9.88
N MET A 112 1.82 7.69 11.05
CA MET A 112 1.25 9.01 11.33
C MET A 112 2.31 10.08 11.37
N ALA A 113 3.48 9.79 11.91
CA ALA A 113 4.56 10.75 11.97
C ALA A 113 5.01 11.18 10.58
N LEU A 114 4.96 10.27 9.62
CA LEU A 114 5.37 10.57 8.25
C LEU A 114 4.34 11.41 7.52
N ASN A 115 3.09 11.36 7.94
CA ASN A 115 2.02 12.10 7.28
C ASN A 115 1.76 13.45 7.90
N LEU A 116 2.33 13.69 9.03
CA LEU A 116 2.18 14.97 9.72
C LEU A 116 3.31 15.92 9.40
#